data_1bcca76b2c1a788beff1130384197b00
#
_entry.id   1bcca76b2c1a788beff1130384197b00
#
_cell.length_a   1.000
_cell.length_b   1.000
_cell.length_c   1.000
_cell.angle_alpha   90.00
_cell.angle_beta   90.00
_cell.angle_gamma   90.00
#
_symmetry.space_group_name_H-M   'P 1'
#
loop_
_entity.id
_entity.type
_entity.pdbx_description
1 polymer ?
#
loop_
_entity_poly.entity_id
_entity_poly.type
_entity_poly.pdbx_seq_one_letter_code
_entity_poly.pdbx_strand_id
1 'polypeptide(L)'
;MATRRSYGRARRWSGPPDLISGQVASYEHFLRQGIPAAFAAVSPIYAPGRDNLYIELADPYLGEPRHDEWECRDKDLTYAVPLKATGRLWENGRLCQEVELYLAEIPLMTSRGTFTVNGTENVLVNELVRSPGVYITQEEPHLYRAHFLPELGAWLELDLDTRRWTLRAHLDRRGKVPATTLLRALGRTDQDIRTEYGLTVPVEDLPDYLALWKRATLAEAVPAGDAEWGIGEELSAERATVLSRLGRSKVRLVHPAIAKSLDEEQEKRITTQEEAVRYIYLRFRSGERVTPNQAFEYLQNLYFNSDTYRLTEVGRFKVNRKLGVDREETCLTPSDLFAALMLLLRAPDDPSLVDETDHLANKRVRLPGEQAGMFLREGLTRMARIAQDKLSHYDPEDKDALRRIVSARTIQAAMNYLFYTGRLSQFLEQTNPLSELTHKRRLSALGSLTARRAKIEIRDVHASHYARICPIE
;
A
#
# COMPACT_ATOMS: atom_id res chain seq x y z
N MET A 1 -13.63 45.00 -33.30
CA MET A 1 -12.59 44.17 -32.63
C MET A 1 -11.25 44.49 -33.23
N ALA A 2 -10.29 45.00 -32.46
CA ALA A 2 -8.95 45.28 -32.95
C ALA A 2 -8.23 43.97 -33.30
N THR A 3 -7.77 43.83 -34.52
CA THR A 3 -7.04 42.64 -34.98
C THR A 3 -5.69 42.60 -34.30
N ARG A 4 -5.46 41.58 -33.48
CA ARG A 4 -4.21 41.40 -32.75
C ARG A 4 -3.06 41.17 -33.74
N ARG A 5 -2.08 42.07 -33.81
CA ARG A 5 -0.88 41.92 -34.61
C ARG A 5 0.11 40.98 -33.94
N SER A 6 0.49 39.92 -34.65
CA SER A 6 1.57 39.03 -34.21
C SER A 6 2.88 39.49 -34.81
N TYR A 7 3.87 39.76 -33.94
CA TYR A 7 5.23 40.10 -34.34
C TYR A 7 6.20 38.89 -34.34
N GLY A 8 5.68 37.72 -33.93
CA GLY A 8 6.48 36.49 -33.91
C GLY A 8 6.46 35.75 -35.25
N ARG A 9 7.60 35.22 -35.67
CA ARG A 9 7.73 34.37 -36.85
C ARG A 9 7.40 32.90 -36.60
N ALA A 10 7.19 32.49 -35.33
CA ALA A 10 6.84 31.11 -34.97
C ALA A 10 5.39 30.80 -35.40
N ARG A 11 5.20 29.68 -36.10
CA ARG A 11 3.88 29.11 -36.35
C ARG A 11 3.28 28.68 -35.00
N ARG A 12 2.06 29.07 -34.70
CA ARG A 12 1.30 28.49 -33.59
C ARG A 12 1.05 27.02 -33.91
N TRP A 13 1.66 26.14 -33.17
CA TRP A 13 1.54 24.71 -33.37
C TRP A 13 0.27 24.14 -32.77
N SER A 14 -0.25 24.76 -31.70
CA SER A 14 -1.48 24.34 -31.03
C SER A 14 -2.18 25.56 -30.40
N GLY A 15 -3.45 25.43 -30.10
CA GLY A 15 -4.15 26.32 -29.18
C GLY A 15 -3.53 26.23 -27.75
N PRO A 16 -3.99 27.08 -26.82
CA PRO A 16 -3.59 26.95 -25.42
C PRO A 16 -3.93 25.54 -24.94
N PRO A 17 -2.99 24.85 -24.26
CA PRO A 17 -3.27 23.52 -23.74
C PRO A 17 -4.40 23.56 -22.71
N ASP A 18 -5.24 22.54 -22.69
CA ASP A 18 -6.20 22.37 -21.59
C ASP A 18 -5.44 21.90 -20.34
N LEU A 19 -5.31 22.82 -19.38
CA LEU A 19 -4.50 22.60 -18.18
C LEU A 19 -5.25 21.83 -17.07
N ILE A 20 -6.55 21.54 -17.26
CA ILE A 20 -7.39 20.78 -16.32
C ILE A 20 -7.88 19.44 -16.89
N SER A 21 -7.52 19.12 -18.12
CA SER A 21 -7.94 17.88 -18.82
C SER A 21 -7.64 16.62 -18.02
N GLY A 22 -6.52 16.57 -17.30
CA GLY A 22 -6.15 15.42 -16.46
C GLY A 22 -7.13 15.16 -15.31
N GLN A 23 -7.60 16.21 -14.65
CA GLN A 23 -8.59 16.11 -13.57
C GLN A 23 -9.94 15.64 -14.09
N VAL A 24 -10.40 16.26 -15.20
CA VAL A 24 -11.67 15.90 -15.86
C VAL A 24 -11.62 14.45 -16.35
N ALA A 25 -10.59 14.07 -17.10
CA ALA A 25 -10.43 12.72 -17.61
C ALA A 25 -10.36 11.66 -16.49
N SER A 26 -9.67 11.98 -15.39
CA SER A 26 -9.60 11.09 -14.22
C SER A 26 -11.00 10.87 -13.61
N TYR A 27 -11.80 11.92 -13.51
CA TYR A 27 -13.14 11.81 -12.94
C TYR A 27 -14.10 11.07 -13.87
N GLU A 28 -14.03 11.31 -15.17
CA GLU A 28 -14.78 10.53 -16.16
C GLU A 28 -14.40 9.06 -16.14
N HIS A 29 -13.12 8.75 -16.01
CA HIS A 29 -12.64 7.38 -15.85
C HIS A 29 -13.24 6.73 -14.60
N PHE A 30 -13.28 7.45 -13.47
CA PHE A 30 -13.93 6.97 -12.25
C PHE A 30 -15.41 6.64 -12.49
N LEU A 31 -16.17 7.53 -13.14
CA LEU A 31 -17.59 7.29 -13.39
C LEU A 31 -17.84 6.09 -14.31
N ARG A 32 -17.00 5.92 -15.35
CA ARG A 32 -17.20 4.85 -16.37
C ARG A 32 -16.61 3.51 -15.97
N GLN A 33 -15.44 3.49 -15.36
CA GLN A 33 -14.67 2.25 -15.07
C GLN A 33 -14.41 2.07 -13.57
N GLY A 34 -14.16 3.14 -12.83
CA GLY A 34 -13.85 3.09 -11.41
C GLY A 34 -15.00 2.56 -10.56
N ILE A 35 -16.24 2.97 -10.87
CA ILE A 35 -17.44 2.47 -10.17
C ILE A 35 -17.63 0.98 -10.41
N PRO A 36 -17.73 0.46 -11.65
CA PRO A 36 -17.85 -0.98 -11.88
C PRO A 36 -16.71 -1.79 -11.22
N ALA A 37 -15.47 -1.32 -11.32
CA ALA A 37 -14.32 -1.97 -10.70
C ALA A 37 -14.40 -2.02 -9.16
N ALA A 38 -14.95 -0.98 -8.52
CA ALA A 38 -15.14 -0.95 -7.08
C ALA A 38 -16.20 -1.97 -6.62
N PHE A 39 -17.27 -2.17 -7.41
CA PHE A 39 -18.29 -3.19 -7.15
C PHE A 39 -17.75 -4.59 -7.35
N ALA A 40 -17.05 -4.86 -8.47
CA ALA A 40 -16.45 -6.15 -8.75
C ALA A 40 -15.44 -6.61 -7.66
N ALA A 41 -14.77 -5.66 -7.00
CA ALA A 41 -13.85 -5.95 -5.92
C ALA A 41 -14.52 -6.34 -4.59
N VAL A 42 -15.83 -6.10 -4.44
CA VAL A 42 -16.57 -6.35 -3.19
C VAL A 42 -17.64 -7.43 -3.36
N SER A 43 -18.19 -7.59 -4.55
CA SER A 43 -19.20 -8.58 -4.90
C SER A 43 -18.55 -9.85 -5.46
N PRO A 44 -19.03 -11.07 -5.07
CA PRO A 44 -20.12 -11.38 -4.15
C PRO A 44 -19.77 -11.30 -2.66
N ILE A 45 -20.78 -11.06 -1.81
CA ILE A 45 -20.65 -10.95 -0.34
C ILE A 45 -21.23 -12.23 0.29
N TYR A 46 -20.37 -13.12 0.79
CA TYR A 46 -20.76 -14.39 1.39
C TYR A 46 -21.12 -14.25 2.86
N ALA A 47 -22.08 -15.06 3.32
CA ALA A 47 -22.40 -15.19 4.73
C ALA A 47 -21.26 -15.91 5.48
N PRO A 48 -20.91 -15.51 6.71
CA PRO A 48 -19.88 -16.17 7.50
C PRO A 48 -20.20 -17.66 7.72
N GLY A 49 -19.31 -18.55 7.26
CA GLY A 49 -19.46 -19.99 7.42
C GLY A 49 -20.54 -20.64 6.56
N ARG A 50 -21.12 -19.95 5.59
CA ARG A 50 -22.13 -20.45 4.65
C ARG A 50 -21.83 -19.98 3.24
N ASP A 51 -21.08 -20.73 2.47
CA ASP A 51 -20.73 -20.38 1.08
C ASP A 51 -21.92 -20.46 0.11
N ASN A 52 -23.01 -21.10 0.54
CA ASN A 52 -24.25 -21.25 -0.23
C ASN A 52 -25.22 -20.07 -0.10
N LEU A 53 -24.94 -19.10 0.79
CA LEU A 53 -25.73 -17.89 0.99
C LEU A 53 -24.88 -16.65 0.72
N TYR A 54 -25.22 -15.89 -0.33
CA TYR A 54 -24.48 -14.70 -0.69
C TYR A 54 -25.33 -13.63 -1.36
N ILE A 55 -24.85 -12.39 -1.31
CA ILE A 55 -25.42 -11.25 -2.02
C ILE A 55 -24.48 -10.89 -3.18
N GLU A 56 -25.04 -10.75 -4.35
CA GLU A 56 -24.41 -10.22 -5.53
C GLU A 56 -24.89 -8.78 -5.77
N LEU A 57 -23.96 -7.85 -5.94
CA LEU A 57 -24.23 -6.47 -6.36
C LEU A 57 -23.83 -6.36 -7.83
N ALA A 58 -24.82 -6.38 -8.70
CA ALA A 58 -24.64 -6.37 -10.15
C ALA A 58 -25.06 -5.05 -10.77
N ASP A 59 -24.58 -4.80 -12.00
CA ASP A 59 -25.02 -3.73 -12.88
C ASP A 59 -25.10 -2.34 -12.22
N PRO A 60 -24.00 -1.82 -11.62
CA PRO A 60 -24.00 -0.49 -11.06
C PRO A 60 -24.18 0.56 -12.17
N TYR A 61 -25.12 1.49 -11.97
CA TYR A 61 -25.37 2.56 -12.91
C TYR A 61 -25.65 3.87 -12.21
N LEU A 62 -25.41 4.96 -12.93
CA LEU A 62 -25.72 6.31 -12.49
C LEU A 62 -27.05 6.75 -13.12
N GLY A 63 -27.95 7.24 -12.30
CA GLY A 63 -29.20 7.83 -12.76
C GLY A 63 -29.00 9.24 -13.34
N GLU A 64 -30.11 9.86 -13.72
CA GLU A 64 -30.08 11.26 -14.17
C GLU A 64 -30.01 12.23 -12.99
N PRO A 65 -29.31 13.38 -13.14
CA PRO A 65 -29.29 14.42 -12.14
C PRO A 65 -30.72 15.00 -11.98
N ARG A 66 -31.13 15.24 -10.71
CA ARG A 66 -32.46 15.78 -10.42
C ARG A 66 -32.63 17.26 -10.82
N HIS A 67 -31.51 17.99 -10.75
CA HIS A 67 -31.41 19.41 -11.02
C HIS A 67 -30.17 19.66 -11.87
N ASP A 68 -30.23 20.73 -12.70
CA ASP A 68 -29.03 21.15 -13.43
C ASP A 68 -28.05 21.93 -12.53
N GLU A 69 -26.87 22.23 -13.05
CA GLU A 69 -25.81 22.90 -12.28
C GLU A 69 -26.26 24.29 -11.77
N TRP A 70 -26.99 25.05 -12.61
CA TRP A 70 -27.41 26.40 -12.28
C TRP A 70 -28.51 26.41 -11.23
N GLU A 71 -29.47 25.50 -11.38
CA GLU A 71 -30.54 25.32 -10.40
C GLU A 71 -29.98 24.88 -9.03
N CYS A 72 -28.95 24.04 -9.04
CA CYS A 72 -28.26 23.64 -7.79
C CYS A 72 -27.58 24.83 -7.09
N ARG A 73 -27.04 25.78 -7.86
CA ARG A 73 -26.45 27.00 -7.30
C ARG A 73 -27.47 27.94 -6.71
N ASP A 74 -28.59 28.12 -7.42
CA ASP A 74 -29.66 29.03 -6.98
C ASP A 74 -30.41 28.52 -5.74
N LYS A 75 -30.49 27.19 -5.58
CA LYS A 75 -31.26 26.55 -4.50
C LYS A 75 -30.40 25.96 -3.40
N ASP A 76 -29.10 26.27 -3.33
CA ASP A 76 -28.15 25.72 -2.37
C ASP A 76 -28.11 24.18 -2.34
N LEU A 77 -28.25 23.57 -3.54
CA LEU A 77 -28.24 22.11 -3.68
C LEU A 77 -26.87 21.61 -4.19
N THR A 78 -26.69 20.29 -4.13
CA THR A 78 -25.49 19.64 -4.69
C THR A 78 -25.81 19.06 -6.07
N TYR A 79 -25.00 19.37 -7.07
CA TYR A 79 -25.08 18.78 -8.41
C TYR A 79 -24.56 17.36 -8.38
N ALA A 80 -25.46 16.38 -8.26
CA ALA A 80 -25.14 14.97 -8.07
C ALA A 80 -26.12 14.06 -8.81
N VAL A 81 -25.69 12.81 -9.01
CA VAL A 81 -26.51 11.74 -9.58
C VAL A 81 -26.64 10.58 -8.60
N PRO A 82 -27.79 9.89 -8.54
CA PRO A 82 -27.95 8.72 -7.72
C PRO A 82 -27.18 7.53 -8.31
N LEU A 83 -26.35 6.89 -7.48
CA LEU A 83 -25.72 5.61 -7.77
C LEU A 83 -26.67 4.49 -7.34
N LYS A 84 -27.03 3.64 -8.26
CA LYS A 84 -27.88 2.48 -8.05
C LYS A 84 -27.20 1.20 -8.53
N ALA A 85 -27.63 0.07 -7.99
CA ALA A 85 -27.19 -1.25 -8.43
C ALA A 85 -28.31 -2.27 -8.21
N THR A 86 -28.28 -3.36 -8.98
CA THR A 86 -29.17 -4.49 -8.77
C THR A 86 -28.56 -5.39 -7.71
N GLY A 87 -29.27 -5.53 -6.57
CA GLY A 87 -28.92 -6.50 -5.53
C GLY A 87 -29.64 -7.82 -5.78
N ARG A 88 -28.91 -8.94 -5.76
CA ARG A 88 -29.43 -10.30 -5.88
C ARG A 88 -29.01 -11.12 -4.66
N LEU A 89 -29.98 -11.73 -4.00
CA LEU A 89 -29.74 -12.63 -2.88
C LEU A 89 -29.87 -14.07 -3.35
N TRP A 90 -28.82 -14.83 -3.18
CA TRP A 90 -28.75 -16.24 -3.59
C TRP A 90 -28.66 -17.15 -2.37
N GLU A 91 -29.45 -18.21 -2.36
CA GLU A 91 -29.38 -19.29 -1.37
C GLU A 91 -29.42 -20.67 -2.08
N ASN A 92 -28.41 -21.50 -1.81
CA ASN A 92 -28.29 -22.83 -2.41
C ASN A 92 -28.31 -22.79 -3.97
N GLY A 93 -27.78 -21.76 -4.59
CA GLY A 93 -27.79 -21.57 -6.04
C GLY A 93 -29.14 -21.11 -6.62
N ARG A 94 -30.13 -20.81 -5.77
CA ARG A 94 -31.43 -20.27 -6.17
C ARG A 94 -31.50 -18.78 -5.88
N LEU A 95 -31.96 -17.99 -6.83
CA LEU A 95 -32.25 -16.58 -6.65
C LEU A 95 -33.48 -16.41 -5.75
N CYS A 96 -33.29 -15.83 -4.54
CA CYS A 96 -34.37 -15.61 -3.57
C CYS A 96 -35.01 -14.23 -3.72
N GLN A 97 -34.16 -13.20 -3.91
CA GLN A 97 -34.63 -11.83 -4.05
C GLN A 97 -33.79 -11.09 -5.09
N GLU A 98 -34.42 -10.22 -5.87
CA GLU A 98 -33.79 -9.26 -6.76
C GLU A 98 -34.43 -7.90 -6.58
N VAL A 99 -33.63 -6.89 -6.23
CA VAL A 99 -34.15 -5.55 -5.91
C VAL A 99 -33.16 -4.49 -6.39
N GLU A 100 -33.70 -3.42 -6.98
CA GLU A 100 -32.92 -2.22 -7.24
C GLU A 100 -32.62 -1.50 -5.92
N LEU A 101 -31.33 -1.26 -5.68
CA LEU A 101 -30.80 -0.62 -4.47
C LEU A 101 -30.27 0.78 -4.81
N TYR A 102 -30.74 1.77 -4.08
CA TYR A 102 -30.12 3.08 -4.01
C TYR A 102 -28.93 3.00 -3.03
N LEU A 103 -27.73 3.46 -3.46
CA LEU A 103 -26.51 3.29 -2.68
C LEU A 103 -25.87 4.60 -2.22
N ALA A 104 -25.84 5.62 -3.09
CA ALA A 104 -25.27 6.93 -2.75
C ALA A 104 -25.66 7.99 -3.77
N GLU A 105 -25.45 9.25 -3.43
CA GLU A 105 -25.35 10.35 -4.40
C GLU A 105 -23.89 10.63 -4.71
N ILE A 106 -23.56 10.68 -6.00
CA ILE A 106 -22.23 10.96 -6.52
C ILE A 106 -22.22 12.36 -7.11
N PRO A 107 -21.51 13.34 -6.52
CA PRO A 107 -21.39 14.67 -7.10
C PRO A 107 -20.76 14.60 -8.50
N LEU A 108 -21.26 15.36 -9.43
CA LEU A 108 -20.73 15.44 -10.80
C LEU A 108 -19.70 16.56 -10.92
N MET A 109 -18.63 16.26 -11.63
CA MET A 109 -17.65 17.29 -12.00
C MET A 109 -18.19 18.10 -13.18
N THR A 110 -18.12 19.44 -13.07
CA THR A 110 -18.48 20.35 -14.16
C THR A 110 -17.40 20.34 -15.25
N SER A 111 -17.75 20.88 -16.43
CA SER A 111 -16.78 21.05 -17.53
C SER A 111 -15.58 21.94 -17.13
N ARG A 112 -15.70 22.70 -16.04
CA ARG A 112 -14.65 23.58 -15.50
C ARG A 112 -13.73 22.85 -14.50
N GLY A 113 -13.94 21.55 -14.24
CA GLY A 113 -13.16 20.77 -13.28
C GLY A 113 -13.49 21.06 -11.81
N THR A 114 -14.71 21.54 -11.55
CA THR A 114 -15.21 21.91 -10.22
C THR A 114 -16.44 21.07 -9.84
N PHE A 115 -16.87 21.16 -8.59
CA PHE A 115 -18.07 20.50 -8.06
C PHE A 115 -18.98 21.55 -7.45
N THR A 116 -20.27 21.50 -7.74
CA THR A 116 -21.26 22.31 -7.05
C THR A 116 -21.77 21.55 -5.82
N VAL A 117 -21.43 22.03 -4.64
CA VAL A 117 -21.76 21.40 -3.35
C VAL A 117 -22.48 22.41 -2.49
N ASN A 118 -23.75 22.13 -2.12
CA ASN A 118 -24.60 23.04 -1.35
C ASN A 118 -24.61 24.46 -1.96
N GLY A 119 -24.81 24.56 -3.27
CA GLY A 119 -24.83 25.81 -3.99
C GLY A 119 -23.48 26.47 -4.25
N THR A 120 -22.44 26.05 -3.58
CA THR A 120 -21.08 26.62 -3.70
C THR A 120 -20.21 25.82 -4.66
N GLU A 121 -19.29 26.52 -5.33
CA GLU A 121 -18.35 25.88 -6.25
C GLU A 121 -17.08 25.45 -5.51
N ASN A 122 -16.82 24.17 -5.48
CA ASN A 122 -15.70 23.55 -4.79
C ASN A 122 -14.71 22.91 -5.77
N VAL A 123 -13.44 22.88 -5.38
CA VAL A 123 -12.38 22.13 -6.04
C VAL A 123 -11.94 20.98 -5.15
N LEU A 124 -11.83 19.79 -5.73
CA LEU A 124 -11.18 18.68 -5.09
C LEU A 124 -9.68 18.74 -5.43
N VAL A 125 -8.87 19.17 -4.46
CA VAL A 125 -7.43 19.38 -4.62
C VAL A 125 -6.74 18.03 -4.83
N ASN A 126 -5.77 17.98 -5.77
CA ASN A 126 -5.03 16.79 -6.06
C ASN A 126 -4.11 16.42 -4.88
N GLU A 127 -4.00 15.15 -4.57
CA GLU A 127 -3.18 14.65 -3.48
C GLU A 127 -1.81 14.20 -3.98
N LEU A 128 -0.73 14.64 -3.34
CA LEU A 128 0.62 14.16 -3.59
C LEU A 128 0.96 13.05 -2.58
N VAL A 129 1.04 11.82 -3.05
CA VAL A 129 1.28 10.64 -2.21
C VAL A 129 2.59 9.95 -2.57
N ARG A 130 3.14 9.16 -1.64
CA ARG A 130 4.24 8.26 -1.97
C ARG A 130 3.77 7.23 -3.00
N SER A 131 4.59 7.00 -4.02
CA SER A 131 4.31 5.98 -5.03
C SER A 131 4.38 4.59 -4.40
N PRO A 132 3.52 3.64 -4.79
CA PRO A 132 3.67 2.25 -4.37
C PRO A 132 5.03 1.70 -4.77
N GLY A 133 5.60 0.79 -3.95
CA GLY A 133 6.89 0.20 -4.21
C GLY A 133 7.63 -0.22 -2.94
N VAL A 134 8.92 -0.56 -3.09
CA VAL A 134 9.83 -0.86 -1.98
C VAL A 134 10.88 0.24 -1.89
N TYR A 135 11.05 0.79 -0.70
CA TYR A 135 11.98 1.88 -0.41
C TYR A 135 12.85 1.51 0.79
N ILE A 136 14.14 1.74 0.66
CA ILE A 136 15.09 1.61 1.76
C ILE A 136 15.43 3.01 2.25
N THR A 137 15.16 3.29 3.52
CA THR A 137 15.42 4.58 4.16
C THR A 137 16.37 4.45 5.32
N GLN A 138 17.13 5.50 5.59
CA GLN A 138 17.89 5.64 6.82
C GLN A 138 17.15 6.63 7.73
N GLU A 139 16.45 6.10 8.74
CA GLU A 139 15.67 6.92 9.69
C GLU A 139 16.56 7.62 10.72
N GLU A 140 17.57 6.88 11.21
CA GLU A 140 18.60 7.35 12.13
C GLU A 140 19.97 6.83 11.65
N PRO A 141 21.10 7.36 12.13
CA PRO A 141 22.44 6.94 11.69
C PRO A 141 22.70 5.42 11.76
N HIS A 142 21.97 4.72 12.62
CA HIS A 142 22.09 3.28 12.82
C HIS A 142 20.84 2.48 12.50
N LEU A 143 19.76 3.15 12.05
CA LEU A 143 18.48 2.51 11.78
C LEU A 143 18.14 2.61 10.29
N TYR A 144 18.19 1.49 9.62
CA TYR A 144 17.76 1.32 8.24
C TYR A 144 16.42 0.63 8.19
N ARG A 145 15.55 1.06 7.28
CA ARG A 145 14.22 0.50 7.14
C ARG A 145 13.87 0.25 5.69
N ALA A 146 13.35 -0.93 5.39
CA ALA A 146 12.74 -1.23 4.11
C ALA A 146 11.22 -1.12 4.24
N HIS A 147 10.61 -0.19 3.49
CA HIS A 147 9.17 0.03 3.45
C HIS A 147 8.57 -0.62 2.22
N PHE A 148 7.58 -1.48 2.42
CA PHE A 148 6.73 -2.01 1.37
C PHE A 148 5.43 -1.22 1.36
N LEU A 149 5.28 -0.34 0.38
CA LEU A 149 4.14 0.57 0.26
C LEU A 149 3.20 0.10 -0.85
N PRO A 150 2.03 -0.47 -0.52
CA PRO A 150 1.01 -0.77 -1.52
C PRO A 150 0.17 0.47 -1.84
N GLU A 151 -0.53 0.42 -2.96
CA GLU A 151 -1.66 1.31 -3.24
C GLU A 151 -2.86 0.97 -2.35
N LEU A 152 -3.15 -0.31 -2.23
CA LEU A 152 -4.17 -0.88 -1.37
C LEU A 152 -3.56 -2.01 -0.56
N GLY A 153 -3.78 -2.03 0.74
CA GLY A 153 -3.35 -3.13 1.61
C GLY A 153 -2.58 -2.68 2.86
N ALA A 154 -2.10 -3.66 3.59
CA ALA A 154 -1.36 -3.47 4.83
C ALA A 154 0.10 -3.09 4.55
N TRP A 155 0.63 -2.16 5.32
CA TRP A 155 2.05 -1.81 5.23
C TRP A 155 2.91 -2.89 5.87
N LEU A 156 4.05 -3.16 5.25
CA LEU A 156 5.09 -4.01 5.78
C LEU A 156 6.39 -3.21 5.84
N GLU A 157 7.06 -3.25 6.99
CA GLU A 157 8.35 -2.59 7.19
C GLU A 157 9.33 -3.58 7.80
N LEU A 158 10.59 -3.54 7.34
CA LEU A 158 11.69 -4.31 7.92
C LEU A 158 12.70 -3.33 8.50
N ASP A 159 12.97 -3.42 9.80
CA ASP A 159 13.92 -2.55 10.52
C ASP A 159 15.22 -3.31 10.75
N LEU A 160 16.33 -2.70 10.39
CA LEU A 160 17.69 -3.12 10.71
C LEU A 160 18.36 -2.05 11.60
N ASP A 161 18.60 -2.39 12.86
CA ASP A 161 19.40 -1.59 13.79
C ASP A 161 20.83 -2.12 13.81
N THR A 162 21.77 -1.39 13.21
CA THR A 162 23.19 -1.78 13.12
C THR A 162 23.94 -1.62 14.43
N ARG A 163 23.45 -0.82 15.38
CA ARG A 163 24.05 -0.67 16.71
C ARG A 163 23.79 -1.88 17.59
N ARG A 164 22.57 -2.42 17.51
CA ARG A 164 22.12 -3.57 18.31
C ARG A 164 22.13 -4.86 17.53
N TRP A 165 22.37 -4.81 16.23
CA TRP A 165 22.24 -5.92 15.30
C TRP A 165 20.88 -6.62 15.43
N THR A 166 19.80 -5.85 15.47
CA THR A 166 18.45 -6.40 15.53
C THR A 166 17.74 -6.22 14.20
N LEU A 167 17.08 -7.28 13.76
CA LEU A 167 16.30 -7.31 12.53
C LEU A 167 14.84 -7.65 12.86
N ARG A 168 13.92 -6.72 12.59
CA ARG A 168 12.51 -6.85 12.95
C ARG A 168 11.61 -6.54 11.79
N ALA A 169 10.49 -7.27 11.68
CA ALA A 169 9.41 -6.96 10.76
C ALA A 169 8.26 -6.28 11.53
N HIS A 170 7.78 -5.17 10.98
CA HIS A 170 6.60 -4.46 11.44
C HIS A 170 5.45 -4.78 10.51
N LEU A 171 4.43 -5.43 11.03
CA LEU A 171 3.28 -5.88 10.28
C LEU A 171 2.12 -4.93 10.54
N ASP A 172 1.69 -4.18 9.52
CA ASP A 172 0.57 -3.21 9.56
C ASP A 172 0.59 -2.29 10.80
N ARG A 173 1.78 -1.91 11.29
CA ARG A 173 1.97 -1.07 12.49
C ARG A 173 1.39 -1.65 13.79
N ARG A 174 0.92 -2.91 13.77
CA ARG A 174 0.26 -3.57 14.92
C ARG A 174 1.19 -4.43 15.73
N GLY A 175 2.28 -4.91 15.17
CA GLY A 175 3.19 -5.77 15.89
C GLY A 175 4.60 -5.80 15.32
N LYS A 176 5.57 -5.95 16.22
CA LYS A 176 6.97 -6.21 15.87
C LYS A 176 7.27 -7.67 16.10
N VAL A 177 7.79 -8.33 15.08
CA VAL A 177 8.24 -9.73 15.15
C VAL A 177 9.67 -9.82 14.65
N PRO A 178 10.47 -10.83 15.06
CA PRO A 178 11.74 -11.09 14.41
C PRO A 178 11.53 -11.29 12.91
N ALA A 179 12.37 -10.72 12.05
CA ALA A 179 12.17 -10.86 10.62
C ALA A 179 12.33 -12.30 10.13
N THR A 180 13.18 -13.09 10.80
CA THR A 180 13.35 -14.53 10.53
C THR A 180 12.05 -15.30 10.76
N THR A 181 11.23 -14.91 11.75
CA THR A 181 9.90 -15.49 11.97
C THR A 181 8.99 -15.32 10.76
N LEU A 182 9.07 -14.17 10.07
CA LEU A 182 8.32 -13.96 8.83
C LEU A 182 8.86 -14.87 7.71
N LEU A 183 10.18 -15.01 7.59
CA LEU A 183 10.80 -15.91 6.60
C LEU A 183 10.40 -17.37 6.86
N ARG A 184 10.41 -17.80 8.12
CA ARG A 184 10.00 -19.14 8.53
C ARG A 184 8.51 -19.38 8.25
N ALA A 185 7.67 -18.41 8.52
CA ALA A 185 6.25 -18.49 8.18
C ALA A 185 6.01 -18.67 6.67
N LEU A 186 6.94 -18.17 5.83
CA LEU A 186 6.94 -18.35 4.38
C LEU A 186 7.66 -19.64 3.92
N GLY A 187 8.00 -20.55 4.82
CA GLY A 187 8.53 -21.88 4.52
C GLY A 187 10.06 -21.98 4.47
N ARG A 188 10.80 -20.94 4.91
CA ARG A 188 12.27 -21.02 4.98
C ARG A 188 12.73 -21.74 6.26
N THR A 189 13.67 -22.66 6.11
CA THR A 189 14.33 -23.32 7.24
C THR A 189 15.48 -22.48 7.80
N ASP A 190 15.96 -22.80 9.01
CA ASP A 190 17.14 -22.15 9.61
C ASP A 190 18.36 -22.23 8.70
N GLN A 191 18.54 -23.38 8.06
CA GLN A 191 19.67 -23.62 7.17
C GLN A 191 19.56 -22.75 5.93
N ASP A 192 18.36 -22.65 5.32
CA ASP A 192 18.12 -21.79 4.17
C ASP A 192 18.41 -20.33 4.52
N ILE A 193 17.89 -19.84 5.66
CA ILE A 193 18.07 -18.47 6.13
C ILE A 193 19.56 -18.17 6.36
N ARG A 194 20.30 -19.06 7.01
CA ARG A 194 21.74 -18.89 7.26
C ARG A 194 22.54 -18.87 5.96
N THR A 195 22.22 -19.77 5.04
CA THR A 195 22.92 -19.88 3.76
C THR A 195 22.61 -18.71 2.83
N GLU A 196 21.33 -18.33 2.70
CA GLU A 196 20.90 -17.29 1.76
C GLU A 196 21.40 -15.90 2.19
N TYR A 197 21.34 -15.58 3.49
CA TYR A 197 21.76 -14.28 4.04
C TYR A 197 23.18 -14.28 4.61
N GLY A 198 24.03 -15.17 4.12
CA GLY A 198 25.45 -15.18 4.44
C GLY A 198 26.23 -14.10 3.68
N LEU A 199 27.10 -13.40 4.40
CA LEU A 199 28.04 -12.45 3.83
C LEU A 199 29.36 -13.15 3.51
N THR A 200 29.90 -12.90 2.34
CA THR A 200 31.24 -13.39 1.94
C THR A 200 32.28 -12.41 2.43
N VAL A 201 33.08 -12.83 3.40
CA VAL A 201 34.12 -12.01 4.04
C VAL A 201 35.49 -12.55 3.65
N PRO A 202 36.45 -11.68 3.25
CA PRO A 202 37.85 -12.07 3.11
C PRO A 202 38.40 -12.58 4.46
N VAL A 203 39.22 -13.62 4.43
CA VAL A 203 39.78 -14.18 5.66
C VAL A 203 40.72 -13.21 6.39
N GLU A 204 41.30 -12.27 5.63
CA GLU A 204 42.17 -11.20 6.15
C GLU A 204 41.39 -10.21 7.04
N ASP A 205 40.13 -9.96 6.71
CA ASP A 205 39.25 -9.01 7.42
C ASP A 205 38.49 -9.66 8.61
N LEU A 206 38.60 -10.98 8.79
CA LEU A 206 37.88 -11.70 9.84
C LEU A 206 38.13 -11.15 11.25
N PRO A 207 39.36 -10.73 11.65
CA PRO A 207 39.58 -10.16 13.00
C PRO A 207 38.71 -8.90 13.23
N ASP A 208 38.55 -8.04 12.23
CA ASP A 208 37.75 -6.81 12.32
C ASP A 208 36.25 -7.14 12.44
N TYR A 209 35.77 -8.08 11.63
CA TYR A 209 34.40 -8.54 11.73
C TYR A 209 34.08 -9.23 13.06
N LEU A 210 34.99 -10.05 13.59
CA LEU A 210 34.83 -10.69 14.90
C LEU A 210 34.82 -9.69 16.05
N ALA A 211 35.62 -8.62 15.97
CA ALA A 211 35.60 -7.52 16.92
C ALA A 211 34.29 -6.73 16.88
N LEU A 212 33.79 -6.45 15.67
CA LEU A 212 32.57 -5.69 15.44
C LEU A 212 31.30 -6.47 15.83
N TRP A 213 31.24 -7.74 15.45
CA TRP A 213 30.01 -8.54 15.58
C TRP A 213 29.90 -9.29 16.91
N LYS A 214 30.95 -9.33 17.72
CA LYS A 214 31.04 -10.08 19.01
C LYS A 214 30.80 -11.57 18.89
N ARG A 215 30.04 -12.03 17.94
CA ARG A 215 29.71 -13.41 17.63
C ARG A 215 29.50 -13.55 16.12
N ALA A 216 30.27 -14.40 15.49
CA ALA A 216 30.15 -14.74 14.07
C ALA A 216 29.86 -16.23 13.94
N THR A 217 28.92 -16.59 13.06
CA THR A 217 28.55 -17.97 12.78
C THR A 217 28.71 -18.27 11.30
N LEU A 218 29.08 -19.51 10.97
CA LEU A 218 29.30 -19.93 9.59
C LEU A 218 27.97 -20.04 8.83
N ALA A 219 27.94 -19.52 7.62
CA ALA A 219 26.80 -19.61 6.70
C ALA A 219 26.94 -20.80 5.73
N GLU A 220 28.11 -21.40 5.64
CA GLU A 220 28.40 -22.57 4.83
C GLU A 220 29.26 -23.57 5.61
N ALA A 221 29.22 -24.85 5.23
CA ALA A 221 30.10 -25.85 5.79
C ALA A 221 31.51 -25.62 5.29
N VAL A 222 32.47 -25.62 6.22
CA VAL A 222 33.87 -25.28 5.92
C VAL A 222 34.79 -26.47 6.30
N PRO A 223 35.42 -27.14 5.33
CA PRO A 223 36.42 -28.14 5.62
C PRO A 223 37.66 -27.49 6.25
N ALA A 224 38.05 -28.00 7.40
CA ALA A 224 39.18 -27.52 8.22
C ALA A 224 40.19 -28.64 8.55
N GLY A 225 40.87 -29.16 7.53
CA GLY A 225 41.76 -30.31 7.65
C GLY A 225 40.97 -31.61 7.81
N ASP A 226 41.19 -32.31 8.92
CA ASP A 226 40.49 -33.57 9.23
C ASP A 226 39.09 -33.38 9.82
N ALA A 227 38.69 -32.12 10.11
CA ALA A 227 37.38 -31.75 10.63
C ALA A 227 36.58 -30.92 9.62
N GLU A 228 35.24 -31.01 9.69
CA GLU A 228 34.34 -30.17 8.95
C GLU A 228 33.52 -29.33 9.93
N TRP A 229 33.53 -28.01 9.79
CA TRP A 229 32.70 -27.11 10.58
C TRP A 229 31.36 -26.87 9.87
N GLY A 230 30.28 -27.16 10.58
CA GLY A 230 28.93 -27.10 10.04
C GLY A 230 28.36 -25.69 9.98
N ILE A 231 27.25 -25.56 9.24
CA ILE A 231 26.47 -24.31 9.16
C ILE A 231 25.93 -23.97 10.54
N GLY A 232 26.09 -22.71 10.95
CA GLY A 232 25.62 -22.19 12.24
C GLY A 232 26.62 -22.38 13.37
N GLU A 233 27.77 -23.05 13.15
CA GLU A 233 28.83 -23.10 14.14
C GLU A 233 29.49 -21.73 14.33
N GLU A 234 29.90 -21.47 15.57
CA GLU A 234 30.54 -20.19 15.91
C GLU A 234 32.01 -20.19 15.46
N LEU A 235 32.39 -19.09 14.80
CA LEU A 235 33.75 -18.84 14.36
C LEU A 235 34.51 -18.08 15.44
N SER A 236 35.35 -18.78 16.18
CA SER A 236 36.28 -18.18 17.16
C SER A 236 37.52 -17.60 16.46
N ALA A 237 38.26 -16.72 17.15
CA ALA A 237 39.53 -16.18 16.67
C ALA A 237 40.57 -17.28 16.36
N GLU A 238 40.56 -18.40 17.13
CA GLU A 238 41.38 -19.56 16.88
C GLU A 238 41.04 -20.23 15.55
N ARG A 239 39.75 -20.45 15.30
CA ARG A 239 39.24 -21.00 14.03
C ARG A 239 39.56 -20.10 12.84
N ALA A 240 39.46 -18.77 13.01
CA ALA A 240 39.86 -17.80 11.98
C ALA A 240 41.35 -17.92 11.59
N THR A 241 42.23 -18.13 12.59
CA THR A 241 43.66 -18.35 12.30
C THR A 241 43.93 -19.69 11.60
N VAL A 242 43.16 -20.71 11.84
CA VAL A 242 43.23 -21.99 11.11
C VAL A 242 42.82 -21.79 9.66
N LEU A 243 41.74 -21.03 9.36
CA LEU A 243 41.31 -20.72 8.00
C LEU A 243 42.38 -19.96 7.19
N SER A 244 43.07 -19.01 7.84
CA SER A 244 44.18 -18.29 7.24
C SER A 244 45.36 -19.26 6.91
N ARG A 245 45.68 -20.20 7.78
CA ARG A 245 46.72 -21.19 7.55
C ARG A 245 46.40 -22.19 6.44
N LEU A 246 45.11 -22.50 6.26
CA LEU A 246 44.62 -23.37 5.18
C LEU A 246 44.60 -22.69 3.81
N GLY A 247 45.01 -21.43 3.72
CA GLY A 247 45.08 -20.65 2.46
C GLY A 247 43.73 -20.32 1.87
N ARG A 248 42.68 -20.36 2.66
CA ARG A 248 41.36 -19.88 2.19
C ARG A 248 41.37 -18.35 2.05
N SER A 249 40.88 -17.85 0.92
CA SER A 249 40.78 -16.40 0.67
C SER A 249 39.50 -15.80 1.20
N LYS A 250 38.40 -16.56 1.26
CA LYS A 250 37.04 -16.09 1.64
C LYS A 250 36.30 -17.13 2.45
N VAL A 251 35.40 -16.64 3.31
CA VAL A 251 34.47 -17.48 4.10
C VAL A 251 33.10 -16.79 4.11
N ARG A 252 32.02 -17.58 4.17
CA ARG A 252 30.68 -17.04 4.31
C ARG A 252 30.23 -17.08 5.78
N LEU A 253 29.91 -15.91 6.31
CA LEU A 253 29.41 -15.73 7.68
C LEU A 253 27.95 -15.32 7.65
N VAL A 254 27.17 -15.82 8.59
CA VAL A 254 25.79 -15.34 8.79
C VAL A 254 25.82 -13.90 9.25
N HIS A 255 25.01 -13.04 8.63
CA HIS A 255 24.90 -11.65 9.07
C HIS A 255 24.47 -11.58 10.54
N PRO A 256 25.09 -10.75 11.42
CA PRO A 256 24.84 -10.75 12.86
C PRO A 256 23.40 -10.46 13.24
N ALA A 257 22.70 -9.62 12.48
CA ALA A 257 21.28 -9.32 12.71
C ALA A 257 20.38 -10.54 12.42
N ILE A 258 20.76 -11.40 11.46
CA ILE A 258 20.07 -12.67 11.18
C ILE A 258 20.34 -13.66 12.30
N ALA A 259 21.60 -13.84 12.69
CA ALA A 259 21.97 -14.75 13.78
C ALA A 259 21.21 -14.42 15.06
N LYS A 260 21.19 -13.14 15.45
CA LYS A 260 20.46 -12.67 16.63
C LYS A 260 18.94 -12.83 16.50
N SER A 261 18.38 -12.61 15.32
CA SER A 261 16.96 -12.81 15.07
C SER A 261 16.57 -14.29 15.22
N LEU A 262 17.41 -15.23 14.78
CA LEU A 262 17.23 -16.67 14.98
C LEU A 262 17.36 -17.06 16.47
N ASP A 263 18.31 -16.48 17.21
CA ASP A 263 18.42 -16.70 18.65
C ASP A 263 17.14 -16.23 19.39
N GLU A 264 16.59 -15.07 19.03
CA GLU A 264 15.30 -14.58 19.57
C GLU A 264 14.13 -15.52 19.26
N GLU A 265 14.13 -16.21 18.12
CA GLU A 265 13.12 -17.22 17.78
C GLU A 265 13.25 -18.47 18.65
N GLN A 266 14.46 -18.94 18.85
CA GLN A 266 14.72 -20.10 19.71
C GLN A 266 14.31 -19.82 21.17
N GLU A 267 14.60 -18.64 21.70
CA GLU A 267 14.12 -18.20 23.03
C GLU A 267 12.59 -18.23 23.12
N LYS A 268 11.90 -17.88 22.04
CA LYS A 268 10.43 -17.88 21.94
C LYS A 268 9.85 -19.24 21.57
N ARG A 269 10.70 -20.25 21.39
CA ARG A 269 10.32 -21.61 20.95
C ARG A 269 9.58 -21.64 19.61
N ILE A 270 10.01 -20.81 18.67
CA ILE A 270 9.48 -20.78 17.31
C ILE A 270 10.47 -21.56 16.44
N THR A 271 10.16 -22.82 16.16
CA THR A 271 11.05 -23.74 15.42
C THR A 271 10.42 -24.22 14.10
N THR A 272 9.10 -24.25 14.05
CA THR A 272 8.34 -24.74 12.89
C THR A 272 7.62 -23.61 12.17
N GLN A 273 7.22 -23.86 10.91
CA GLN A 273 6.42 -22.93 10.13
C GLN A 273 5.09 -22.63 10.81
N GLU A 274 4.43 -23.65 11.33
CA GLU A 274 3.12 -23.52 11.99
C GLU A 274 3.19 -22.63 13.24
N GLU A 275 4.24 -22.79 14.05
CA GLU A 275 4.49 -21.95 15.22
C GLU A 275 4.74 -20.49 14.82
N ALA A 276 5.52 -20.27 13.76
CA ALA A 276 5.81 -18.94 13.23
C ALA A 276 4.55 -18.23 12.76
N VAL A 277 3.72 -18.89 11.95
CA VAL A 277 2.46 -18.34 11.44
C VAL A 277 1.48 -18.05 12.57
N ARG A 278 1.35 -18.96 13.55
CA ARG A 278 0.52 -18.76 14.73
C ARG A 278 1.03 -17.61 15.59
N TYR A 279 2.34 -17.49 15.77
CA TYR A 279 2.94 -16.37 16.51
C TYR A 279 2.62 -15.03 15.86
N ILE A 280 2.74 -14.93 14.53
CA ILE A 280 2.38 -13.73 13.77
C ILE A 280 0.89 -13.42 13.95
N TYR A 281 0.00 -14.40 13.76
CA TYR A 281 -1.45 -14.20 13.89
C TYR A 281 -1.86 -13.63 15.25
N LEU A 282 -1.29 -14.18 16.33
CA LEU A 282 -1.59 -13.73 17.69
C LEU A 282 -1.14 -12.28 17.98
N ARG A 283 -0.25 -11.71 17.15
CA ARG A 283 0.09 -10.27 17.22
C ARG A 283 -1.00 -9.36 16.65
N PHE A 284 -1.80 -9.87 15.72
CA PHE A 284 -2.95 -9.15 15.17
C PHE A 284 -4.22 -9.36 16.00
N ARG A 285 -4.42 -10.57 16.47
CA ARG A 285 -5.63 -11.00 17.19
C ARG A 285 -5.24 -11.78 18.45
N SER A 286 -4.95 -11.04 19.51
CA SER A 286 -4.62 -11.62 20.81
C SER A 286 -5.83 -12.31 21.43
N GLY A 287 -5.62 -13.54 21.94
CA GLY A 287 -6.64 -14.29 22.67
C GLY A 287 -7.55 -15.20 21.82
N GLU A 288 -7.47 -15.14 20.49
CA GLU A 288 -8.22 -16.05 19.63
C GLU A 288 -7.51 -17.42 19.51
N ARG A 289 -8.28 -18.50 19.55
CA ARG A 289 -7.79 -19.83 19.19
C ARG A 289 -7.87 -19.98 17.68
N VAL A 290 -6.75 -20.27 17.05
CA VAL A 290 -6.64 -20.36 15.59
C VAL A 290 -5.91 -21.65 15.22
N THR A 291 -6.35 -22.28 14.14
CA THR A 291 -5.63 -23.39 13.51
C THR A 291 -4.46 -22.86 12.68
N PRO A 292 -3.37 -23.63 12.49
CA PRO A 292 -2.26 -23.17 11.65
C PRO A 292 -2.67 -22.78 10.24
N ASN A 293 -3.58 -23.51 9.61
CA ASN A 293 -4.08 -23.23 8.26
C ASN A 293 -4.79 -21.88 8.19
N GLN A 294 -5.69 -21.58 9.12
CA GLN A 294 -6.39 -20.29 9.18
C GLN A 294 -5.43 -19.12 9.40
N ALA A 295 -4.40 -19.31 10.23
CA ALA A 295 -3.39 -18.32 10.46
C ALA A 295 -2.52 -18.09 9.21
N PHE A 296 -2.22 -19.15 8.45
CA PHE A 296 -1.51 -19.07 7.18
C PHE A 296 -2.33 -18.35 6.11
N GLU A 297 -3.60 -18.70 5.94
CA GLU A 297 -4.53 -18.01 5.04
C GLU A 297 -4.65 -16.52 5.37
N TYR A 298 -4.68 -16.18 6.67
CA TYR A 298 -4.69 -14.78 7.09
C TYR A 298 -3.45 -14.03 6.63
N LEU A 299 -2.24 -14.62 6.79
CA LEU A 299 -0.98 -14.02 6.33
C LEU A 299 -0.93 -13.91 4.81
N GLN A 300 -1.40 -14.94 4.09
CA GLN A 300 -1.52 -14.94 2.64
C GLN A 300 -2.44 -13.82 2.16
N ASN A 301 -3.61 -13.70 2.74
CA ASN A 301 -4.58 -12.66 2.39
C ASN A 301 -4.08 -11.25 2.75
N LEU A 302 -3.16 -11.11 3.73
CA LEU A 302 -2.69 -9.79 4.16
C LEU A 302 -1.71 -9.16 3.15
N TYR A 303 -0.83 -9.96 2.52
CA TYR A 303 0.26 -9.46 1.66
C TYR A 303 0.36 -10.09 0.27
N PHE A 304 -0.13 -11.31 0.09
CA PHE A 304 0.13 -12.12 -1.10
C PHE A 304 -1.13 -12.40 -1.96
N ASN A 305 -2.23 -11.73 -1.63
CA ASN A 305 -3.48 -11.82 -2.37
C ASN A 305 -3.73 -10.50 -3.12
N SER A 306 -3.91 -10.55 -4.44
CA SER A 306 -4.14 -9.38 -5.31
C SER A 306 -5.40 -8.59 -4.96
N ASP A 307 -6.39 -9.21 -4.32
CA ASP A 307 -7.65 -8.55 -3.96
C ASP A 307 -7.50 -7.63 -2.73
N THR A 308 -6.61 -8.00 -1.81
CA THR A 308 -6.40 -7.31 -0.53
C THR A 308 -5.12 -6.48 -0.50
N TYR A 309 -4.13 -6.84 -1.33
CA TYR A 309 -2.86 -6.13 -1.44
C TYR A 309 -2.53 -5.83 -2.92
N ARG A 310 -2.43 -4.56 -3.27
CA ARG A 310 -2.16 -4.14 -4.65
C ARG A 310 -1.03 -3.13 -4.73
N LEU A 311 -0.04 -3.41 -5.57
CA LEU A 311 1.08 -2.53 -5.89
C LEU A 311 0.78 -1.61 -7.08
N THR A 312 -0.18 -1.91 -7.94
CA THR A 312 -0.35 -1.36 -9.29
C THR A 312 0.79 -1.74 -10.24
N GLU A 313 0.60 -1.55 -11.54
CA GLU A 313 1.64 -1.82 -12.55
C GLU A 313 2.89 -0.96 -12.33
N VAL A 314 2.70 0.33 -12.04
CA VAL A 314 3.80 1.26 -11.76
C VAL A 314 4.55 0.87 -10.48
N GLY A 315 3.83 0.46 -9.44
CA GLY A 315 4.43 -0.02 -8.20
C GLY A 315 5.23 -1.30 -8.43
N ARG A 316 4.68 -2.27 -9.19
CA ARG A 316 5.38 -3.50 -9.54
C ARG A 316 6.64 -3.21 -10.36
N PHE A 317 6.56 -2.33 -11.37
CA PHE A 317 7.73 -1.91 -12.13
C PHE A 317 8.84 -1.34 -11.22
N LYS A 318 8.49 -0.48 -10.26
CA LYS A 318 9.45 0.07 -9.30
C LYS A 318 10.06 -1.01 -8.40
N VAL A 319 9.26 -1.95 -7.91
CA VAL A 319 9.73 -3.09 -7.11
C VAL A 319 10.71 -3.94 -7.92
N ASN A 320 10.34 -4.33 -9.14
CA ASN A 320 11.17 -5.13 -10.02
C ASN A 320 12.52 -4.44 -10.28
N ARG A 321 12.49 -3.14 -10.61
CA ARG A 321 13.71 -2.36 -10.86
C ARG A 321 14.59 -2.26 -9.61
N LYS A 322 13.99 -2.04 -8.42
CA LYS A 322 14.75 -1.88 -7.16
C LYS A 322 15.36 -3.19 -6.69
N LEU A 323 14.58 -4.28 -6.77
CA LEU A 323 14.99 -5.58 -6.26
C LEU A 323 15.73 -6.43 -7.28
N GLY A 324 15.79 -6.02 -8.56
CA GLY A 324 16.40 -6.80 -9.63
C GLY A 324 15.63 -8.09 -9.94
N VAL A 325 14.31 -8.09 -9.72
CA VAL A 325 13.41 -9.21 -10.03
C VAL A 325 12.55 -8.87 -11.24
N ASP A 326 12.03 -9.89 -11.93
CA ASP A 326 11.10 -9.72 -13.04
C ASP A 326 9.83 -10.51 -12.74
N ARG A 327 8.77 -9.79 -12.35
CA ARG A 327 7.48 -10.35 -11.92
C ARG A 327 6.35 -9.51 -12.51
N GLU A 328 5.22 -10.15 -12.76
CA GLU A 328 4.01 -9.51 -13.30
C GLU A 328 2.91 -9.35 -12.24
N GLU A 329 2.97 -10.14 -11.15
CA GLU A 329 1.95 -10.13 -10.11
C GLU A 329 1.86 -8.75 -9.44
N THR A 330 0.65 -8.24 -9.30
CA THR A 330 0.38 -6.93 -8.68
C THR A 330 0.36 -6.96 -7.15
N CYS A 331 0.44 -8.14 -6.52
CA CYS A 331 0.63 -8.32 -5.06
C CYS A 331 2.10 -8.56 -4.74
N LEU A 332 2.47 -8.56 -3.45
CA LEU A 332 3.79 -9.01 -3.03
C LEU A 332 3.96 -10.51 -3.26
N THR A 333 5.21 -10.90 -3.47
CA THR A 333 5.63 -12.30 -3.49
C THR A 333 6.64 -12.58 -2.39
N PRO A 334 6.77 -13.81 -1.88
CA PRO A 334 7.81 -14.14 -0.92
C PRO A 334 9.22 -13.77 -1.41
N SER A 335 9.48 -13.91 -2.71
CA SER A 335 10.77 -13.54 -3.33
C SER A 335 11.06 -12.04 -3.25
N ASP A 336 10.03 -11.17 -3.30
CA ASP A 336 10.22 -9.73 -3.12
C ASP A 336 10.73 -9.42 -1.71
N LEU A 337 10.19 -10.12 -0.69
CA LEU A 337 10.63 -9.98 0.70
C LEU A 337 12.09 -10.43 0.88
N PHE A 338 12.44 -11.56 0.29
CA PHE A 338 13.80 -12.11 0.37
C PHE A 338 14.80 -11.16 -0.30
N ALA A 339 14.49 -10.67 -1.49
CA ALA A 339 15.36 -9.73 -2.20
C ALA A 339 15.48 -8.38 -1.46
N ALA A 340 14.38 -7.85 -0.92
CA ALA A 340 14.39 -6.61 -0.15
C ALA A 340 15.21 -6.74 1.14
N LEU A 341 15.14 -7.88 1.82
CA LEU A 341 15.95 -8.14 3.00
C LEU A 341 17.45 -8.19 2.66
N MET A 342 17.81 -8.81 1.54
CA MET A 342 19.20 -8.81 1.05
C MET A 342 19.71 -7.39 0.79
N LEU A 343 18.90 -6.52 0.18
CA LEU A 343 19.26 -5.13 -0.04
C LEU A 343 19.36 -4.35 1.27
N LEU A 344 18.44 -4.58 2.21
CA LEU A 344 18.46 -3.94 3.52
C LEU A 344 19.72 -4.28 4.32
N LEU A 345 20.17 -5.53 4.28
CA LEU A 345 21.39 -5.95 4.94
C LEU A 345 22.67 -5.35 4.35
N ARG A 346 22.64 -4.96 3.07
CA ARG A 346 23.75 -4.28 2.37
C ARG A 346 23.69 -2.75 2.48
N ALA A 347 22.54 -2.19 2.85
CA ALA A 347 22.34 -0.74 2.88
C ALA A 347 23.32 0.02 3.79
N PRO A 348 23.79 -0.52 4.94
CA PRO A 348 24.81 0.13 5.75
C PRO A 348 26.16 0.31 5.04
N ASP A 349 26.53 -0.64 4.16
CA ASP A 349 27.80 -0.65 3.44
C ASP A 349 27.72 0.10 2.11
N ASP A 350 26.52 0.25 1.54
CA ASP A 350 26.29 0.92 0.26
C ASP A 350 25.20 2.01 0.38
N PRO A 351 25.59 3.27 0.62
CA PRO A 351 24.64 4.38 0.73
C PRO A 351 23.82 4.63 -0.55
N SER A 352 24.24 4.12 -1.72
CA SER A 352 23.49 4.28 -2.98
C SER A 352 22.18 3.50 -3.00
N LEU A 353 22.03 2.52 -2.10
CA LEU A 353 20.80 1.74 -1.93
C LEU A 353 19.71 2.49 -1.15
N VAL A 354 20.09 3.54 -0.42
CA VAL A 354 19.15 4.36 0.37
C VAL A 354 18.35 5.27 -0.54
N ASP A 355 17.03 5.21 -0.42
CA ASP A 355 16.11 6.00 -1.23
C ASP A 355 15.71 7.30 -0.51
N GLU A 356 15.65 8.37 -1.27
CA GLU A 356 15.11 9.63 -0.82
C GLU A 356 13.60 9.68 -1.06
N THR A 357 12.82 9.42 -0.01
CA THR A 357 11.36 9.29 -0.12
C THR A 357 10.65 10.58 -0.46
N ASP A 358 11.28 11.74 -0.21
CA ASP A 358 10.70 13.05 -0.47
C ASP A 358 10.99 13.59 -1.87
N HIS A 359 11.89 12.94 -2.61
CA HIS A 359 12.10 13.24 -4.02
C HIS A 359 10.83 13.01 -4.83
N LEU A 360 10.47 13.95 -5.74
CA LEU A 360 9.25 13.85 -6.56
C LEU A 360 9.19 12.61 -7.45
N ALA A 361 10.32 12.01 -7.80
CA ALA A 361 10.36 10.73 -8.53
C ALA A 361 9.76 9.57 -7.72
N ASN A 362 9.73 9.67 -6.38
CA ASN A 362 9.19 8.69 -5.46
C ASN A 362 7.77 9.04 -4.97
N LYS A 363 7.22 10.14 -5.48
CA LYS A 363 5.85 10.56 -5.22
C LYS A 363 5.03 10.49 -6.51
N ARG A 364 3.71 10.34 -6.37
CA ARG A 364 2.76 10.41 -7.47
C ARG A 364 1.60 11.33 -7.12
N VAL A 365 0.93 11.84 -8.14
CA VAL A 365 -0.27 12.64 -7.97
C VAL A 365 -1.49 11.71 -8.03
N ARG A 366 -2.34 11.83 -7.03
CA ARG A 366 -3.64 11.20 -6.99
C ARG A 366 -4.69 12.23 -7.38
N LEU A 367 -5.34 12.00 -8.51
CA LEU A 367 -6.32 12.89 -9.11
C LEU A 367 -7.72 12.69 -8.48
N PRO A 368 -8.68 13.61 -8.70
CA PRO A 368 -10.01 13.56 -8.09
C PRO A 368 -10.78 12.25 -8.33
N GLY A 369 -10.69 11.67 -9.53
CA GLY A 369 -11.34 10.40 -9.83
C GLY A 369 -10.79 9.23 -9.04
N GLU A 370 -9.47 9.16 -8.84
CA GLU A 370 -8.85 8.13 -7.99
C GLU A 370 -9.25 8.30 -6.52
N GLN A 371 -9.31 9.55 -6.04
CA GLN A 371 -9.78 9.84 -4.68
C GLN A 371 -11.21 9.35 -4.49
N ALA A 372 -12.12 9.71 -5.41
CA ALA A 372 -13.51 9.28 -5.36
C ALA A 372 -13.64 7.74 -5.41
N GLY A 373 -12.87 7.07 -6.25
CA GLY A 373 -12.83 5.60 -6.34
C GLY A 373 -12.37 4.93 -5.05
N MET A 374 -11.37 5.50 -4.36
CA MET A 374 -10.89 4.99 -3.08
C MET A 374 -11.96 5.11 -1.98
N PHE A 375 -12.63 6.27 -1.87
CA PHE A 375 -13.68 6.48 -0.88
C PHE A 375 -14.91 5.61 -1.16
N LEU A 376 -15.29 5.46 -2.43
CA LEU A 376 -16.37 4.55 -2.82
C LEU A 376 -16.04 3.11 -2.40
N ARG A 377 -14.83 2.62 -2.70
CA ARG A 377 -14.38 1.29 -2.30
C ARG A 377 -14.37 1.11 -0.78
N GLU A 378 -13.91 2.09 -0.03
CA GLU A 378 -13.93 2.06 1.43
C GLU A 378 -15.37 1.96 1.97
N GLY A 379 -16.29 2.75 1.40
CA GLY A 379 -17.72 2.71 1.74
C GLY A 379 -18.35 1.35 1.43
N LEU A 380 -18.07 0.79 0.25
CA LEU A 380 -18.53 -0.54 -0.18
C LEU A 380 -17.95 -1.64 0.72
N THR A 381 -16.67 -1.61 1.05
CA THR A 381 -16.03 -2.60 1.95
C THR A 381 -16.63 -2.56 3.36
N ARG A 382 -16.92 -1.37 3.89
CA ARG A 382 -17.62 -1.23 5.18
C ARG A 382 -19.04 -1.77 5.11
N MET A 383 -19.76 -1.47 4.03
CA MET A 383 -21.09 -1.99 3.78
C MET A 383 -21.07 -3.51 3.70
N ALA A 384 -20.13 -4.11 2.98
CA ALA A 384 -20.00 -5.56 2.84
C ALA A 384 -19.78 -6.26 4.20
N ARG A 385 -18.94 -5.71 5.07
CA ARG A 385 -18.75 -6.25 6.44
C ARG A 385 -20.05 -6.25 7.26
N ILE A 386 -20.79 -5.13 7.21
CA ILE A 386 -22.09 -5.04 7.89
C ILE A 386 -23.11 -6.00 7.27
N ALA A 387 -23.07 -6.17 5.94
CA ALA A 387 -23.92 -7.11 5.24
C ALA A 387 -23.59 -8.56 5.61
N GLN A 388 -22.32 -8.93 5.74
CA GLN A 388 -21.87 -10.24 6.22
C GLN A 388 -22.42 -10.55 7.63
N ASP A 389 -22.29 -9.60 8.56
CA ASP A 389 -22.81 -9.76 9.91
C ASP A 389 -24.33 -9.97 9.91
N LYS A 390 -25.07 -9.23 9.08
CA LYS A 390 -26.52 -9.37 8.96
C LYS A 390 -26.96 -10.65 8.24
N LEU A 391 -26.18 -11.11 7.24
CA LEU A 391 -26.44 -12.37 6.54
C LEU A 391 -26.35 -13.57 7.48
N SER A 392 -25.56 -13.51 8.56
CA SER A 392 -25.51 -14.59 9.57
C SER A 392 -26.86 -14.81 10.27
N HIS A 393 -27.72 -13.78 10.29
CA HIS A 393 -29.03 -13.76 10.92
C HIS A 393 -30.18 -13.65 9.88
N TYR A 394 -29.89 -14.05 8.63
CA TYR A 394 -30.87 -14.00 7.55
C TYR A 394 -32.08 -14.91 7.80
N ASP A 395 -33.26 -14.33 7.62
CA ASP A 395 -34.56 -15.04 7.69
C ASP A 395 -35.12 -15.17 6.26
N PRO A 396 -35.34 -16.41 5.76
CA PRO A 396 -35.89 -16.64 4.43
C PRO A 396 -37.31 -16.12 4.20
N GLU A 397 -38.08 -15.90 5.28
CA GLU A 397 -39.47 -15.39 5.19
C GLU A 397 -39.54 -13.88 4.97
N ASP A 398 -38.42 -13.18 5.18
CA ASP A 398 -38.35 -11.72 5.05
C ASP A 398 -38.21 -11.26 3.59
N LYS A 399 -39.31 -10.70 3.06
CA LYS A 399 -39.36 -10.21 1.67
C LYS A 399 -38.50 -8.96 1.42
N ASP A 400 -38.18 -8.19 2.46
CA ASP A 400 -37.36 -6.99 2.38
C ASP A 400 -35.94 -7.17 2.96
N ALA A 401 -35.52 -8.42 3.15
CA ALA A 401 -34.25 -8.77 3.75
C ALA A 401 -33.08 -8.05 3.04
N LEU A 402 -33.04 -8.07 1.70
CA LEU A 402 -31.96 -7.48 0.93
C LEU A 402 -31.80 -5.97 1.17
N ARG A 403 -32.90 -5.22 1.26
CA ARG A 403 -32.87 -3.77 1.58
C ARG A 403 -32.41 -3.47 3.00
N ARG A 404 -32.69 -4.38 3.94
CA ARG A 404 -32.25 -4.23 5.34
C ARG A 404 -30.81 -4.63 5.55
N ILE A 405 -30.33 -5.60 4.76
CA ILE A 405 -28.96 -6.08 4.82
C ILE A 405 -28.02 -5.05 4.19
N VAL A 406 -28.30 -4.64 2.95
CA VAL A 406 -27.47 -3.67 2.20
C VAL A 406 -27.85 -2.25 2.61
N SER A 407 -26.94 -1.57 3.29
CA SER A 407 -27.17 -0.21 3.78
C SER A 407 -26.39 0.83 2.95
N ALA A 408 -27.09 1.74 2.32
CA ALA A 408 -26.53 2.89 1.60
C ALA A 408 -25.71 3.84 2.51
N ARG A 409 -26.01 3.84 3.82
CA ARG A 409 -25.49 4.84 4.77
C ARG A 409 -23.97 4.89 4.83
N THR A 410 -23.30 3.77 4.73
CA THR A 410 -21.82 3.71 4.82
C THR A 410 -21.15 4.27 3.56
N ILE A 411 -21.74 4.01 2.39
CA ILE A 411 -21.25 4.48 1.12
C ILE A 411 -21.48 6.00 1.02
N GLN A 412 -22.70 6.45 1.34
CA GLN A 412 -23.04 7.88 1.36
C GLN A 412 -22.16 8.65 2.35
N ALA A 413 -21.88 8.09 3.53
CA ALA A 413 -21.01 8.73 4.53
C ALA A 413 -19.56 8.89 4.02
N ALA A 414 -19.04 7.91 3.28
CA ALA A 414 -17.71 7.99 2.69
C ALA A 414 -17.65 9.08 1.61
N MET A 415 -18.64 9.14 0.73
CA MET A 415 -18.74 10.18 -0.32
C MET A 415 -18.93 11.58 0.30
N ASN A 416 -19.80 11.69 1.31
CA ASN A 416 -19.99 12.95 2.03
C ASN A 416 -18.69 13.42 2.72
N TYR A 417 -17.93 12.51 3.28
CA TYR A 417 -16.65 12.87 3.86
C TYR A 417 -15.70 13.48 2.84
N LEU A 418 -15.59 12.91 1.64
CA LEU A 418 -14.73 13.43 0.58
C LEU A 418 -15.14 14.82 0.10
N PHE A 419 -16.43 15.02 -0.24
CA PHE A 419 -16.89 16.21 -0.93
C PHE A 419 -17.34 17.35 -0.01
N TYR A 420 -17.83 17.05 1.20
CA TYR A 420 -18.40 18.06 2.11
C TYR A 420 -17.49 18.42 3.28
N THR A 421 -16.79 17.44 3.87
CA THR A 421 -15.99 17.66 5.10
C THR A 421 -14.51 17.41 4.93
N GLY A 422 -14.10 16.83 3.81
CA GLY A 422 -12.70 16.50 3.52
C GLY A 422 -11.84 17.75 3.33
N ARG A 423 -10.62 17.72 3.83
CA ARG A 423 -9.67 18.85 3.73
C ARG A 423 -9.25 19.16 2.29
N LEU A 424 -9.40 18.23 1.38
CA LEU A 424 -9.09 18.40 -0.04
C LEU A 424 -10.24 19.01 -0.84
N SER A 425 -11.47 18.98 -0.33
CA SER A 425 -12.60 19.73 -0.88
C SER A 425 -12.55 21.16 -0.34
N GLN A 426 -12.24 22.10 -1.21
CA GLN A 426 -12.03 23.50 -0.87
C GLN A 426 -12.90 24.41 -1.74
N PHE A 427 -13.39 25.52 -1.19
CA PHE A 427 -14.09 26.54 -1.98
C PHE A 427 -13.16 27.07 -3.07
N LEU A 428 -13.69 27.18 -4.28
CA LEU A 428 -12.94 27.71 -5.42
C LEU A 428 -12.52 29.14 -5.15
N GLU A 429 -11.23 29.45 -5.28
CA GLU A 429 -10.73 30.79 -5.28
C GLU A 429 -11.01 31.46 -6.63
N GLN A 430 -11.84 32.50 -6.66
CA GLN A 430 -12.33 33.17 -7.87
C GLN A 430 -11.88 34.62 -7.96
N THR A 431 -10.76 35.00 -7.38
CA THR A 431 -10.22 36.36 -7.41
C THR A 431 -9.91 36.80 -8.84
N ASN A 432 -9.31 35.91 -9.63
CA ASN A 432 -9.01 36.11 -11.04
C ASN A 432 -8.88 34.75 -11.75
N PRO A 433 -8.91 34.70 -13.11
CA PRO A 433 -8.81 33.42 -13.84
C PRO A 433 -7.51 32.62 -13.56
N LEU A 434 -6.41 33.29 -13.20
CA LEU A 434 -5.16 32.61 -12.91
C LEU A 434 -5.21 31.97 -11.52
N SER A 435 -5.75 32.63 -10.49
CA SER A 435 -5.93 32.04 -9.16
C SER A 435 -6.89 30.85 -9.21
N GLU A 436 -7.96 30.92 -10.00
CA GLU A 436 -8.87 29.82 -10.24
C GLU A 436 -8.14 28.62 -10.85
N LEU A 437 -7.33 28.84 -11.90
CA LEU A 437 -6.56 27.80 -12.57
C LEU A 437 -5.52 27.17 -11.62
N THR A 438 -4.79 27.98 -10.88
CA THR A 438 -3.76 27.49 -9.93
C THR A 438 -4.39 26.68 -8.81
N HIS A 439 -5.58 27.08 -8.32
CA HIS A 439 -6.30 26.31 -7.31
C HIS A 439 -6.72 24.92 -7.82
N LYS A 440 -7.23 24.82 -9.05
CA LYS A 440 -7.58 23.53 -9.68
C LYS A 440 -6.35 22.63 -9.87
N ARG A 441 -5.17 23.19 -10.05
CA ARG A 441 -3.90 22.48 -10.26
C ARG A 441 -3.06 22.28 -9.00
N ARG A 442 -3.54 22.74 -7.86
CA ARG A 442 -2.83 22.61 -6.58
C ARG A 442 -2.56 21.15 -6.25
N LEU A 443 -1.36 20.86 -5.73
CA LEU A 443 -0.97 19.57 -5.18
C LEU A 443 -0.82 19.72 -3.66
N SER A 444 -1.54 18.90 -2.91
CA SER A 444 -1.45 18.87 -1.45
C SER A 444 -0.81 17.58 -0.98
N ALA A 445 0.20 17.68 -0.12
CA ALA A 445 0.75 16.52 0.57
C ALA A 445 -0.10 16.10 1.78
N LEU A 446 -1.06 16.96 2.20
CA LEU A 446 -2.04 16.65 3.25
C LEU A 446 -3.22 15.93 2.62
N GLY A 447 -3.21 14.60 2.61
CA GLY A 447 -4.30 13.81 2.08
C GLY A 447 -5.44 13.58 3.07
N SER A 448 -6.61 13.21 2.55
CA SER A 448 -7.79 12.93 3.36
C SER A 448 -7.70 11.62 4.13
N LEU A 449 -7.13 10.56 3.55
CA LEU A 449 -6.94 9.26 4.20
C LEU A 449 -5.60 9.18 4.96
N THR A 450 -4.58 9.87 4.48
CA THR A 450 -3.23 9.85 5.04
C THR A 450 -3.00 10.92 6.12
N ALA A 451 -3.85 11.94 6.20
CA ALA A 451 -3.69 13.09 7.11
C ALA A 451 -3.59 12.72 8.61
N ARG A 452 -4.15 11.60 9.02
CA ARG A 452 -3.98 11.08 10.38
C ARG A 452 -2.58 10.51 10.63
N ARG A 453 -1.77 10.27 9.57
CA ARG A 453 -0.52 9.52 9.62
C ARG A 453 0.70 10.30 9.13
N ALA A 454 0.52 11.36 8.34
CA ALA A 454 1.61 12.19 7.83
C ALA A 454 1.77 13.45 8.67
N LYS A 455 2.73 13.46 9.57
CA LYS A 455 3.31 14.72 10.06
C LYS A 455 4.24 15.20 8.97
N ILE A 456 3.84 16.24 8.23
CA ILE A 456 4.73 16.91 7.29
C ILE A 456 5.59 17.87 8.10
N GLU A 457 6.87 17.59 8.16
CA GLU A 457 7.87 18.47 8.72
C GLU A 457 8.50 19.32 7.60
N ILE A 458 9.05 20.47 7.94
CA ILE A 458 9.79 21.32 6.99
C ILE A 458 10.92 20.54 6.30
N ARG A 459 11.45 19.53 6.98
CA ARG A 459 12.47 18.60 6.46
C ARG A 459 12.00 17.71 5.30
N ASP A 460 10.68 17.53 5.16
CA ASP A 460 10.10 16.66 4.12
C ASP A 460 10.05 17.34 2.74
N VAL A 461 10.64 18.53 2.62
CA VAL A 461 10.73 19.30 1.37
C VAL A 461 12.08 19.03 0.71
N HIS A 462 12.05 18.34 -0.42
CA HIS A 462 13.22 18.08 -1.24
C HIS A 462 13.45 19.18 -2.29
N ALA A 463 14.70 19.37 -2.73
CA ALA A 463 15.06 20.36 -3.76
C ALA A 463 14.26 20.19 -5.07
N SER A 464 13.85 18.97 -5.44
CA SER A 464 13.01 18.70 -6.61
C SER A 464 11.62 19.36 -6.54
N HIS A 465 11.13 19.73 -5.35
CA HIS A 465 9.87 20.45 -5.19
C HIS A 465 9.99 21.88 -5.74
N TYR A 466 11.13 22.51 -5.53
CA TYR A 466 11.42 23.87 -6.03
C TYR A 466 11.61 23.90 -7.55
N ALA A 467 12.05 22.80 -8.15
CA ALA A 467 12.20 22.70 -9.62
C ALA A 467 10.86 22.85 -10.38
N ARG A 468 9.72 22.82 -9.69
CA ARG A 468 8.39 23.04 -10.26
C ARG A 468 7.96 24.50 -10.23
N ILE A 469 8.65 25.33 -9.45
CA ILE A 469 8.37 26.76 -9.35
C ILE A 469 8.96 27.44 -10.57
N CYS A 470 8.16 28.23 -11.29
CA CYS A 470 8.67 28.99 -12.41
C CYS A 470 9.65 30.06 -11.91
N PRO A 471 10.89 30.09 -12.36
CA PRO A 471 11.89 31.06 -11.91
C PRO A 471 11.59 32.51 -12.29
N ILE A 472 10.56 32.75 -13.12
CA ILE A 472 10.12 34.09 -13.53
C ILE A 472 9.12 34.66 -12.52
N GLU A 473 8.49 33.84 -11.74
CA GLU A 473 7.66 34.31 -10.63
C GLU A 473 8.52 34.68 -9.42
#